data_09d2eae2552268bfce7e17683fab63fb
#
_entry.id   09d2eae2552268bfce7e17683fab63fb
#
_cell.length_a   1.000
_cell.length_b   1.000
_cell.length_c   1.000
_cell.angle_alpha   90.00
_cell.angle_beta   90.00
_cell.angle_gamma   90.00
#
_symmetry.space_group_name_H-M   'P 1'
#
loop_
_entity.id
_entity.type
_entity.pdbx_description
1 polymer ?
#
loop_
_entity_poly.entity_id
_entity_poly.type
_entity_poly.pdbx_seq_one_letter_code
_entity_poly.pdbx_strand_id
1 'polypeptide(L)'
;MEKTIQVHCQNNGKTIEVPIGSNLEEIYKKSGLEIQYGPLSAHVNNKVEGMHYRLYSPKDVEFLDITTSSGIRAYTRSLFFVLCKAAHALFDPCKVAIDIPVSNGYYVNLNIGRPVTIEDAGAIRRKMQEIIDAAMPIHRHETSTKEAIELFDSLHNRSKVKLLKSTGKLYTVYYDIDGYVDYYYGALLTNTSQLYLFGLEKYYDGLLLRLPSREHPDELGEMTHQDKMFGIFKEHHQWQNIIGLRTIGDLNGAILGGYSSQLIQISEALQEKKIGRIADEIAQRVNPPASLGMGSSKGVRLVLIAGPSSSGKTTTCKRLSVQLAVNGIKPIGISLDDYFLDREKTPLDEKGEYDFEHLHALNLPLFNEQLNKLFNGEEVELPRYDFPTGKSVMSGKKLTLHEDEVLVVEGIHALNPELTAQIPNEQIFRVYASALTTILLDNHNYIPTTDNRLLRRIIRDHKYRGVSALETIRRWPSVRAGENKWIFPYQENADAMFNTAMLFELAVIKSQAEPLLEQVPEDCPEHAEAYRLLKFLKYIKPIPETQIPPTSLLREFLGGSSFEY
;
A
#
# COMPACT_ATOMS: atom_id res chain seq x y z
N MET A 1 -1.33 -50.93 6.26
CA MET A 1 -0.79 -49.79 7.05
C MET A 1 -0.99 -48.53 6.22
N GLU A 2 -1.66 -47.53 6.74
CA GLU A 2 -1.69 -46.22 6.12
C GLU A 2 -0.26 -45.70 6.01
N LYS A 3 0.09 -45.19 4.83
CA LYS A 3 1.40 -44.54 4.64
C LYS A 3 1.42 -43.22 5.37
N THR A 4 2.45 -42.96 6.17
CA THR A 4 2.62 -41.76 6.97
C THR A 4 3.79 -40.92 6.46
N ILE A 5 3.79 -39.64 6.80
CA ILE A 5 4.87 -38.68 6.55
C ILE A 5 5.25 -38.00 7.86
N GLN A 6 6.50 -37.54 7.93
CA GLN A 6 6.99 -36.70 9.02
C GLN A 6 6.78 -35.23 8.72
N VAL A 7 6.23 -34.48 9.67
CA VAL A 7 6.03 -33.04 9.61
C VAL A 7 6.76 -32.40 10.79
N HIS A 8 7.67 -31.51 10.49
CA HIS A 8 8.37 -30.72 11.51
C HIS A 8 7.60 -29.43 11.80
N CYS A 9 7.08 -29.29 13.04
CA CYS A 9 6.37 -28.11 13.50
C CYS A 9 7.36 -27.09 14.07
N GLN A 10 7.64 -26.02 13.34
CA GLN A 10 8.61 -24.99 13.72
C GLN A 10 8.22 -24.26 15.01
N ASN A 11 6.92 -24.06 15.28
CA ASN A 11 6.43 -23.38 16.48
C ASN A 11 6.90 -24.00 17.80
N ASN A 12 7.10 -25.33 17.85
CA ASN A 12 7.52 -26.04 19.07
C ASN A 12 8.74 -26.96 18.86
N GLY A 13 9.32 -26.97 17.64
CA GLY A 13 10.46 -27.80 17.28
C GLY A 13 10.20 -29.31 17.24
N LYS A 14 8.94 -29.76 17.30
CA LYS A 14 8.57 -31.20 17.31
C LYS A 14 8.36 -31.71 15.90
N THR A 15 8.81 -32.92 15.65
CA THR A 15 8.44 -33.69 14.46
C THR A 15 7.35 -34.70 14.82
N ILE A 16 6.24 -34.65 14.06
CA ILE A 16 5.10 -35.53 14.24
C ILE A 16 4.89 -36.39 12.99
N GLU A 17 4.37 -37.59 13.19
CA GLU A 17 4.02 -38.48 12.10
C GLU A 17 2.51 -38.38 11.82
N VAL A 18 2.15 -38.12 10.56
CA VAL A 18 0.75 -37.96 10.14
C VAL A 18 0.46 -38.80 8.89
N PRO A 19 -0.79 -39.22 8.64
CA PRO A 19 -1.18 -39.90 7.40
C PRO A 19 -0.88 -39.02 6.18
N ILE A 20 -0.49 -39.64 5.06
CA ILE A 20 -0.34 -38.94 3.77
C ILE A 20 -1.69 -38.35 3.38
N GLY A 21 -1.70 -37.03 2.97
CA GLY A 21 -2.91 -36.34 2.61
C GLY A 21 -3.63 -35.64 3.78
N SER A 22 -3.08 -35.72 5.02
CA SER A 22 -3.59 -34.90 6.13
C SER A 22 -3.52 -33.42 5.80
N ASN A 23 -4.58 -32.67 6.14
CA ASN A 23 -4.59 -31.21 5.97
C ASN A 23 -3.92 -30.52 7.18
N LEU A 24 -3.64 -29.22 7.05
CA LEU A 24 -2.96 -28.46 8.10
C LEU A 24 -3.78 -28.35 9.39
N GLU A 25 -5.12 -28.38 9.32
CA GLU A 25 -5.97 -28.36 10.51
C GLU A 25 -5.86 -29.68 11.31
N GLU A 26 -5.83 -30.83 10.63
CA GLU A 26 -5.61 -32.15 11.23
C GLU A 26 -4.20 -32.24 11.86
N ILE A 27 -3.20 -31.70 11.17
CA ILE A 27 -1.81 -31.63 11.63
C ILE A 27 -1.70 -30.76 12.88
N TYR A 28 -2.35 -29.59 12.89
CA TYR A 28 -2.39 -28.70 14.06
C TYR A 28 -2.98 -29.42 15.28
N LYS A 29 -4.14 -30.04 15.13
CA LYS A 29 -4.79 -30.80 16.24
C LYS A 29 -3.87 -31.89 16.78
N LYS A 30 -3.11 -32.58 15.92
CA LYS A 30 -2.19 -33.65 16.32
C LYS A 30 -0.87 -33.13 16.91
N SER A 31 -0.47 -31.90 16.60
CA SER A 31 0.80 -31.31 17.07
C SER A 31 0.81 -31.01 18.57
N GLY A 32 -0.36 -30.87 19.19
CA GLY A 32 -0.52 -30.43 20.56
C GLY A 32 -0.09 -28.96 20.79
N LEU A 33 -0.07 -28.17 19.74
CA LEU A 33 0.19 -26.74 19.82
C LEU A 33 -1.04 -26.00 20.35
N GLU A 34 -0.80 -25.02 21.22
CA GLU A 34 -1.79 -24.04 21.64
C GLU A 34 -1.32 -22.65 21.17
N ILE A 35 -2.07 -22.06 20.26
CA ILE A 35 -1.86 -20.71 19.74
C ILE A 35 -3.01 -19.84 20.24
N GLN A 36 -2.69 -18.71 20.86
CA GLN A 36 -3.66 -17.87 21.60
C GLN A 36 -4.90 -17.49 20.78
N TYR A 37 -4.71 -17.13 19.50
CA TYR A 37 -5.81 -16.73 18.60
C TYR A 37 -6.16 -17.82 17.58
N GLY A 38 -5.66 -19.05 17.78
CA GLY A 38 -5.82 -20.15 16.85
C GLY A 38 -5.04 -19.99 15.54
N PRO A 39 -4.83 -21.11 14.81
CA PRO A 39 -4.14 -21.06 13.53
C PRO A 39 -5.07 -20.57 12.43
N LEU A 40 -4.70 -19.52 11.72
CA LEU A 40 -5.46 -18.94 10.61
C LEU A 40 -4.87 -19.31 9.24
N SER A 41 -3.58 -19.59 9.19
CA SER A 41 -2.83 -20.07 8.02
C SER A 41 -1.54 -20.75 8.50
N ALA A 42 -0.72 -21.24 7.56
CA ALA A 42 0.61 -21.74 7.89
C ALA A 42 1.62 -21.42 6.80
N HIS A 43 2.89 -21.34 7.18
CA HIS A 43 4.00 -21.47 6.24
C HIS A 43 4.32 -22.97 6.06
N VAL A 44 4.34 -23.43 4.84
CA VAL A 44 4.78 -24.78 4.46
C VAL A 44 6.03 -24.61 3.61
N ASN A 45 7.20 -24.95 4.15
CA ASN A 45 8.49 -24.65 3.53
C ASN A 45 8.57 -23.18 3.06
N ASN A 46 8.31 -22.23 3.94
CA ASN A 46 8.27 -20.78 3.67
C ASN A 46 7.30 -20.33 2.57
N LYS A 47 6.23 -21.09 2.27
CA LYS A 47 5.14 -20.70 1.39
C LYS A 47 3.83 -20.63 2.18
N VAL A 48 3.10 -19.52 2.02
CA VAL A 48 1.82 -19.33 2.73
C VAL A 48 0.74 -20.23 2.17
N GLU A 49 0.17 -21.06 3.03
CA GLU A 49 -0.94 -21.96 2.70
C GLU A 49 -2.09 -21.80 3.70
N GLY A 50 -3.33 -22.04 3.22
CA GLY A 50 -4.51 -22.09 4.08
C GLY A 50 -4.63 -23.41 4.83
N MET A 51 -5.39 -23.44 5.93
CA MET A 51 -5.54 -24.63 6.77
C MET A 51 -6.17 -25.84 6.05
N HIS A 52 -6.78 -25.65 4.90
CA HIS A 52 -7.25 -26.73 4.01
C HIS A 52 -6.14 -27.47 3.24
N TYR A 53 -4.92 -26.92 3.21
CA TYR A 53 -3.82 -27.47 2.41
C TYR A 53 -3.41 -28.85 2.89
N ARG A 54 -3.26 -29.81 1.96
CA ARG A 54 -2.93 -31.21 2.25
C ARG A 54 -1.47 -31.51 1.97
N LEU A 55 -0.82 -32.24 2.90
CA LEU A 55 0.57 -32.67 2.77
C LEU A 55 0.69 -34.09 2.25
N TYR A 56 1.51 -34.26 1.21
CA TYR A 56 1.80 -35.56 0.57
C TYR A 56 3.26 -35.99 0.71
N SER A 57 4.12 -35.14 1.30
CA SER A 57 5.54 -35.39 1.54
C SER A 57 5.97 -34.69 2.84
N PRO A 58 7.11 -35.07 3.45
CA PRO A 58 7.67 -34.38 4.61
C PRO A 58 7.85 -32.89 4.36
N LYS A 59 7.47 -32.06 5.33
CA LYS A 59 7.50 -30.59 5.26
C LYS A 59 7.81 -29.97 6.62
N ASP A 60 8.41 -28.81 6.58
CA ASP A 60 8.45 -27.86 7.71
C ASP A 60 7.17 -27.02 7.69
N VAL A 61 6.51 -26.92 8.84
CA VAL A 61 5.26 -26.18 9.00
C VAL A 61 5.35 -25.24 10.19
N GLU A 62 5.05 -23.97 9.95
CA GLU A 62 4.87 -22.95 10.97
C GLU A 62 3.41 -22.47 10.94
N PHE A 63 2.66 -22.68 12.01
CA PHE A 63 1.27 -22.22 12.13
C PHE A 63 1.25 -20.73 12.53
N LEU A 64 0.36 -19.97 11.90
CA LEU A 64 0.31 -18.51 11.94
C LEU A 64 -1.07 -18.04 12.40
N ASP A 65 -1.08 -17.20 13.43
CA ASP A 65 -2.28 -16.54 13.94
C ASP A 65 -2.45 -15.11 13.40
N ILE A 66 -3.40 -14.36 13.97
CA ILE A 66 -3.75 -13.00 13.57
C ILE A 66 -2.62 -11.98 13.80
N THR A 67 -1.67 -12.24 14.69
CA THR A 67 -0.52 -11.35 14.96
C THR A 67 0.47 -11.33 13.81
N THR A 68 0.40 -12.33 12.92
CA THR A 68 1.26 -12.43 11.73
C THR A 68 0.64 -11.74 10.52
N SER A 69 1.49 -11.30 9.58
CA SER A 69 1.02 -10.69 8.33
C SER A 69 0.19 -11.63 7.47
N SER A 70 0.47 -12.93 7.50
CA SER A 70 -0.26 -13.93 6.72
C SER A 70 -1.59 -14.31 7.36
N GLY A 71 -1.62 -14.45 8.69
CA GLY A 71 -2.84 -14.74 9.45
C GLY A 71 -3.87 -13.61 9.34
N ILE A 72 -3.46 -12.35 9.56
CA ILE A 72 -4.39 -11.20 9.42
C ILE A 72 -4.93 -11.08 7.98
N ARG A 73 -4.16 -11.43 6.96
CA ARG A 73 -4.66 -11.44 5.57
C ARG A 73 -5.72 -12.52 5.34
N ALA A 74 -5.57 -13.70 5.94
CA ALA A 74 -6.58 -14.76 5.87
C ALA A 74 -7.87 -14.35 6.60
N TYR A 75 -7.73 -13.77 7.79
CA TYR A 75 -8.84 -13.20 8.57
C TYR A 75 -9.60 -12.15 7.77
N THR A 76 -8.88 -11.17 7.22
CA THR A 76 -9.43 -10.05 6.44
C THR A 76 -10.23 -10.54 5.23
N ARG A 77 -9.68 -11.46 4.43
CA ARG A 77 -10.40 -12.00 3.24
C ARG A 77 -11.64 -12.78 3.63
N SER A 78 -11.58 -13.56 4.70
CA SER A 78 -12.74 -14.30 5.20
C SER A 78 -13.83 -13.36 5.72
N LEU A 79 -13.44 -12.25 6.34
CA LEU A 79 -14.40 -11.24 6.77
C LEU A 79 -15.03 -10.51 5.58
N PHE A 80 -14.28 -10.24 4.50
CA PHE A 80 -14.84 -9.72 3.24
C PHE A 80 -15.85 -10.68 2.64
N PHE A 81 -15.58 -11.99 2.70
CA PHE A 81 -16.48 -13.00 2.19
C PHE A 81 -17.80 -13.02 2.97
N VAL A 82 -17.74 -12.97 4.30
CA VAL A 82 -18.93 -12.88 5.17
C VAL A 82 -19.70 -11.58 4.93
N LEU A 83 -18.99 -10.45 4.76
CA LEU A 83 -19.61 -9.16 4.43
C LEU A 83 -20.37 -9.24 3.10
N CYS A 84 -19.76 -9.78 2.05
CA CYS A 84 -20.39 -9.91 0.74
C CYS A 84 -21.61 -10.83 0.81
N LYS A 85 -21.53 -11.99 1.49
CA LYS A 85 -22.68 -12.88 1.73
C LYS A 85 -23.81 -12.15 2.48
N ALA A 86 -23.49 -11.41 3.53
CA ALA A 86 -24.46 -10.68 4.33
C ALA A 86 -25.16 -9.57 3.52
N ALA A 87 -24.40 -8.81 2.72
CA ALA A 87 -24.93 -7.76 1.87
C ALA A 87 -25.88 -8.32 0.80
N HIS A 88 -25.49 -9.39 0.12
CA HIS A 88 -26.35 -10.06 -0.87
C HIS A 88 -27.60 -10.70 -0.27
N ALA A 89 -27.52 -11.22 0.96
CA ALA A 89 -28.69 -11.78 1.65
C ALA A 89 -29.76 -10.73 2.00
N LEU A 90 -29.34 -9.46 2.15
CA LEU A 90 -30.24 -8.36 2.53
C LEU A 90 -30.66 -7.48 1.35
N PHE A 91 -29.81 -7.33 0.34
CA PHE A 91 -29.96 -6.35 -0.73
C PHE A 91 -29.66 -6.97 -2.11
N ASP A 92 -30.46 -7.92 -2.56
CA ASP A 92 -30.31 -8.48 -3.90
C ASP A 92 -31.29 -7.80 -4.87
N PRO A 93 -30.82 -7.15 -5.98
CA PRO A 93 -29.41 -7.07 -6.41
C PRO A 93 -28.61 -5.97 -5.71
N CYS A 94 -27.39 -6.29 -5.32
CA CYS A 94 -26.43 -5.30 -4.84
C CYS A 94 -25.04 -5.47 -5.51
N LYS A 95 -24.20 -4.43 -5.41
CA LYS A 95 -22.78 -4.51 -5.82
C LYS A 95 -21.93 -4.09 -4.65
N VAL A 96 -21.00 -4.95 -4.27
CA VAL A 96 -20.02 -4.69 -3.23
C VAL A 96 -18.65 -4.52 -3.89
N ALA A 97 -17.88 -3.52 -3.47
CA ALA A 97 -16.48 -3.40 -3.82
C ALA A 97 -15.68 -3.05 -2.56
N ILE A 98 -14.62 -3.82 -2.32
CA ILE A 98 -13.66 -3.56 -1.24
C ILE A 98 -12.56 -2.69 -1.83
N ASP A 99 -12.57 -1.40 -1.50
CA ASP A 99 -11.73 -0.44 -2.19
C ASP A 99 -10.36 -0.24 -1.52
N ILE A 100 -10.26 0.60 -0.51
CA ILE A 100 -8.98 0.99 0.09
C ILE A 100 -8.94 0.76 1.60
N PRO A 101 -7.77 0.48 2.15
CA PRO A 101 -7.57 0.59 3.60
C PRO A 101 -7.61 2.08 4.01
N VAL A 102 -8.43 2.40 4.99
CA VAL A 102 -8.62 3.74 5.54
C VAL A 102 -9.08 3.62 7.00
N SER A 103 -8.68 4.55 7.86
CA SER A 103 -9.19 4.65 9.24
C SER A 103 -9.12 3.32 10.02
N ASN A 104 -7.98 2.62 9.96
CA ASN A 104 -7.76 1.31 10.60
C ASN A 104 -8.78 0.23 10.18
N GLY A 105 -9.31 0.34 8.97
CA GLY A 105 -10.26 -0.59 8.37
C GLY A 105 -10.20 -0.55 6.85
N TYR A 106 -11.31 -0.94 6.22
CA TYR A 106 -11.45 -0.94 4.76
C TYR A 106 -12.71 -0.22 4.35
N TYR A 107 -12.58 0.72 3.42
CA TYR A 107 -13.72 1.35 2.80
C TYR A 107 -14.40 0.36 1.85
N VAL A 108 -15.70 0.20 2.06
CA VAL A 108 -16.55 -0.68 1.26
C VAL A 108 -17.56 0.17 0.50
N ASN A 109 -17.46 0.14 -0.82
CA ASN A 109 -18.43 0.77 -1.70
C ASN A 109 -19.59 -0.21 -1.92
N LEU A 110 -20.74 0.11 -1.34
CA LEU A 110 -21.97 -0.67 -1.47
C LEU A 110 -22.99 0.08 -2.32
N ASN A 111 -23.37 -0.50 -3.45
CA ASN A 111 -24.40 0.02 -4.32
C ASN A 111 -25.66 -0.87 -4.25
N ILE A 112 -26.70 -0.34 -3.64
CA ILE A 112 -28.03 -0.96 -3.47
C ILE A 112 -29.12 -0.17 -4.20
N GLY A 113 -28.73 0.66 -5.20
CA GLY A 113 -29.66 1.50 -5.98
C GLY A 113 -30.12 2.79 -5.27
N ARG A 114 -29.67 3.03 -4.03
CA ARG A 114 -29.91 4.24 -3.24
C ARG A 114 -28.71 4.50 -2.32
N PRO A 115 -28.60 5.70 -1.72
CA PRO A 115 -27.60 5.96 -0.69
C PRO A 115 -27.71 4.99 0.50
N VAL A 116 -26.57 4.53 0.99
CA VAL A 116 -26.46 3.65 2.15
C VAL A 116 -26.70 4.45 3.42
N THR A 117 -27.49 3.92 4.36
CA THR A 117 -27.82 4.55 5.64
C THR A 117 -27.10 3.90 6.82
N ILE A 118 -27.23 4.49 8.01
CA ILE A 118 -26.71 3.93 9.26
C ILE A 118 -27.46 2.62 9.60
N GLU A 119 -28.74 2.57 9.33
CA GLU A 119 -29.60 1.40 9.56
C GLU A 119 -29.18 0.23 8.66
N ASP A 120 -28.80 0.51 7.40
CA ASP A 120 -28.27 -0.50 6.47
C ASP A 120 -26.96 -1.10 7.01
N ALA A 121 -26.03 -0.25 7.49
CA ALA A 121 -24.80 -0.68 8.11
C ALA A 121 -25.07 -1.59 9.33
N GLY A 122 -26.00 -1.19 10.18
CA GLY A 122 -26.44 -1.97 11.33
C GLY A 122 -27.10 -3.30 10.94
N ALA A 123 -27.90 -3.34 9.88
CA ALA A 123 -28.53 -4.57 9.38
C ALA A 123 -27.48 -5.55 8.84
N ILE A 124 -26.53 -5.07 8.03
CA ILE A 124 -25.44 -5.91 7.50
C ILE A 124 -24.57 -6.44 8.66
N ARG A 125 -24.21 -5.58 9.63
CA ARG A 125 -23.43 -5.99 10.79
C ARG A 125 -24.09 -7.12 11.57
N ARG A 126 -25.40 -7.02 11.83
CA ARG A 126 -26.17 -8.09 12.50
C ARG A 126 -26.17 -9.37 11.67
N LYS A 127 -26.37 -9.25 10.34
CA LYS A 127 -26.34 -10.42 9.45
C LYS A 127 -24.99 -11.09 9.37
N MET A 128 -23.91 -10.33 9.38
CA MET A 128 -22.54 -10.87 9.50
C MET A 128 -22.38 -11.64 10.82
N GLN A 129 -22.85 -11.09 11.94
CA GLN A 129 -22.76 -11.77 13.24
C GLN A 129 -23.56 -13.07 13.24
N GLU A 130 -24.76 -13.10 12.67
CA GLU A 130 -25.56 -14.32 12.51
C GLU A 130 -24.81 -15.42 11.75
N ILE A 131 -24.11 -15.06 10.66
CA ILE A 131 -23.31 -15.97 9.85
C ILE A 131 -22.11 -16.51 10.66
N ILE A 132 -21.48 -15.66 11.44
CA ILE A 132 -20.34 -16.02 12.30
C ILE A 132 -20.78 -16.95 13.43
N ASP A 133 -21.86 -16.61 14.14
CA ASP A 133 -22.40 -17.39 15.25
C ASP A 133 -22.92 -18.76 14.81
N ALA A 134 -23.37 -18.87 13.55
CA ALA A 134 -23.77 -20.13 12.96
C ALA A 134 -22.59 -21.09 12.67
N ALA A 135 -21.35 -20.65 12.86
CA ALA A 135 -20.13 -21.44 12.67
C ALA A 135 -20.11 -22.19 11.31
N MET A 136 -20.43 -21.46 10.24
CA MET A 136 -20.53 -22.06 8.90
C MET A 136 -19.16 -22.45 8.36
N PRO A 137 -19.00 -23.67 7.79
CA PRO A 137 -17.77 -24.05 7.14
C PRO A 137 -17.53 -23.21 5.88
N ILE A 138 -16.26 -22.88 5.64
CA ILE A 138 -15.81 -22.23 4.40
C ILE A 138 -15.17 -23.31 3.54
N HIS A 139 -15.88 -23.75 2.52
CA HIS A 139 -15.41 -24.83 1.65
C HIS A 139 -14.50 -24.28 0.55
N ARG A 140 -13.37 -24.93 0.32
CA ARG A 140 -12.44 -24.65 -0.78
C ARG A 140 -12.70 -25.60 -1.93
N HIS A 141 -12.93 -25.06 -3.10
CA HIS A 141 -13.11 -25.81 -4.34
C HIS A 141 -11.98 -25.49 -5.31
N GLU A 142 -11.64 -26.46 -6.15
CA GLU A 142 -10.70 -26.30 -7.24
C GLU A 142 -11.28 -26.92 -8.49
N THR A 143 -11.34 -26.15 -9.58
CA THR A 143 -11.92 -26.58 -10.84
C THR A 143 -11.12 -26.03 -12.03
N SER A 144 -11.44 -26.47 -13.25
CA SER A 144 -10.85 -25.83 -14.44
C SER A 144 -11.22 -24.34 -14.48
N THR A 145 -10.30 -23.51 -14.96
CA THR A 145 -10.60 -22.07 -15.08
C THR A 145 -11.77 -21.79 -16.01
N LYS A 146 -12.00 -22.67 -17.00
CA LYS A 146 -13.17 -22.58 -17.89
C LYS A 146 -14.48 -22.72 -17.11
N GLU A 147 -14.60 -23.75 -16.28
CA GLU A 147 -15.79 -23.98 -15.44
C GLU A 147 -15.98 -22.85 -14.42
N ALA A 148 -14.87 -22.34 -13.82
CA ALA A 148 -14.94 -21.19 -12.93
C ALA A 148 -15.45 -19.93 -13.66
N ILE A 149 -15.05 -19.69 -14.90
CA ILE A 149 -15.56 -18.57 -15.72
C ILE A 149 -17.07 -18.75 -15.97
N GLU A 150 -17.52 -19.95 -16.34
CA GLU A 150 -18.94 -20.25 -16.56
C GLU A 150 -19.77 -20.04 -15.29
N LEU A 151 -19.23 -20.48 -14.14
CA LEU A 151 -19.84 -20.28 -12.81
C LEU A 151 -20.00 -18.77 -12.50
N PHE A 152 -18.91 -18.00 -12.57
CA PHE A 152 -18.99 -16.57 -12.24
C PHE A 152 -19.75 -15.74 -13.27
N ASP A 153 -19.85 -16.19 -14.51
CA ASP A 153 -20.69 -15.56 -15.53
C ASP A 153 -22.18 -15.79 -15.23
N SER A 154 -22.57 -17.00 -14.81
CA SER A 154 -23.94 -17.30 -14.36
C SER A 154 -24.35 -16.49 -13.12
N LEU A 155 -23.39 -16.14 -12.25
CA LEU A 155 -23.57 -15.28 -11.08
C LEU A 155 -23.44 -13.78 -11.42
N HIS A 156 -23.35 -13.40 -12.69
CA HIS A 156 -23.20 -12.02 -13.18
C HIS A 156 -22.00 -11.27 -12.59
N ASN A 157 -20.95 -12.00 -12.15
CA ASN A 157 -19.75 -11.42 -11.55
C ASN A 157 -18.70 -11.06 -12.62
N ARG A 158 -18.97 -9.99 -13.37
CA ARG A 158 -18.18 -9.58 -14.53
C ARG A 158 -16.70 -9.30 -14.22
N SER A 159 -16.38 -8.75 -13.03
CA SER A 159 -14.98 -8.43 -12.68
C SER A 159 -14.13 -9.69 -12.59
N LYS A 160 -14.67 -10.77 -11.99
CA LYS A 160 -13.99 -12.06 -11.88
C LYS A 160 -13.87 -12.75 -13.23
N VAL A 161 -14.92 -12.74 -14.05
CA VAL A 161 -14.90 -13.27 -15.41
C VAL A 161 -13.79 -12.60 -16.24
N LYS A 162 -13.68 -11.26 -16.22
CA LYS A 162 -12.62 -10.53 -16.92
C LYS A 162 -11.24 -10.92 -16.41
N LEU A 163 -11.07 -10.97 -15.08
CA LEU A 163 -9.81 -11.37 -14.47
C LEU A 163 -9.40 -12.78 -14.92
N LEU A 164 -10.26 -13.77 -14.72
CA LEU A 164 -9.96 -15.18 -15.03
C LEU A 164 -9.68 -15.40 -16.50
N LYS A 165 -10.43 -14.78 -17.42
CA LYS A 165 -10.18 -14.85 -18.87
C LYS A 165 -8.80 -14.30 -19.26
N SER A 166 -8.25 -13.35 -18.49
CA SER A 166 -6.99 -12.68 -18.81
C SER A 166 -5.75 -13.37 -18.22
N THR A 167 -5.90 -14.26 -17.23
CA THR A 167 -4.75 -14.83 -16.50
C THR A 167 -4.04 -15.97 -17.21
N GLY A 168 -4.73 -16.72 -18.08
CA GLY A 168 -4.20 -17.93 -18.73
C GLY A 168 -3.99 -19.12 -17.78
N LYS A 169 -4.53 -19.09 -16.57
CA LYS A 169 -4.46 -20.21 -15.61
C LYS A 169 -5.33 -21.37 -16.09
N LEU A 170 -4.88 -22.60 -15.84
CA LEU A 170 -5.64 -23.80 -16.16
C LEU A 170 -6.66 -24.14 -15.08
N TYR A 171 -6.33 -23.90 -13.80
CA TYR A 171 -7.17 -24.19 -12.64
C TYR A 171 -7.39 -22.95 -11.81
N THR A 172 -8.58 -22.88 -11.21
CA THR A 172 -9.00 -21.78 -10.35
C THR A 172 -9.55 -22.33 -9.04
N VAL A 173 -9.09 -21.74 -7.93
CA VAL A 173 -9.63 -22.00 -6.58
C VAL A 173 -10.69 -20.95 -6.29
N TYR A 174 -11.84 -21.40 -5.78
CA TYR A 174 -12.89 -20.55 -5.27
C TYR A 174 -13.45 -21.10 -3.96
N TYR A 175 -14.28 -20.35 -3.28
CA TYR A 175 -14.79 -20.69 -1.96
C TYR A 175 -16.31 -20.59 -1.92
N ASP A 176 -16.90 -21.35 -0.98
CA ASP A 176 -18.34 -21.42 -0.73
C ASP A 176 -18.64 -21.32 0.75
N ILE A 177 -19.64 -20.51 1.10
CA ILE A 177 -20.27 -20.48 2.43
C ILE A 177 -21.77 -20.69 2.22
N ASP A 178 -22.25 -21.91 2.46
CA ASP A 178 -23.68 -22.25 2.38
C ASP A 178 -24.33 -21.71 1.08
N GLY A 179 -23.78 -22.14 -0.06
CA GLY A 179 -24.24 -21.78 -1.41
C GLY A 179 -23.86 -20.40 -1.92
N TYR A 180 -23.29 -19.52 -1.10
CA TYR A 180 -22.75 -18.25 -1.58
C TYR A 180 -21.29 -18.46 -2.03
N VAL A 181 -21.06 -18.37 -3.34
CA VAL A 181 -19.76 -18.66 -3.97
C VAL A 181 -18.99 -17.38 -4.27
N ASP A 182 -17.70 -17.36 -3.96
CA ASP A 182 -16.83 -16.24 -4.29
C ASP A 182 -15.38 -16.66 -4.55
N TYR A 183 -14.60 -15.75 -5.15
CA TYR A 183 -13.20 -15.94 -5.50
C TYR A 183 -12.30 -15.02 -4.68
N TYR A 184 -11.23 -15.63 -4.10
CA TYR A 184 -10.15 -14.90 -3.44
C TYR A 184 -8.79 -15.46 -3.87
N TYR A 185 -7.80 -14.58 -4.10
CA TYR A 185 -6.49 -15.00 -4.59
C TYR A 185 -5.54 -15.54 -3.52
N GLY A 186 -5.98 -15.58 -2.27
CA GLY A 186 -5.20 -16.08 -1.13
C GLY A 186 -6.00 -17.01 -0.23
N ALA A 187 -5.36 -17.48 0.86
CA ALA A 187 -6.00 -18.35 1.82
C ALA A 187 -7.15 -17.66 2.56
N LEU A 188 -8.21 -18.42 2.83
CA LEU A 188 -9.29 -18.10 3.75
C LEU A 188 -9.25 -19.03 4.98
N LEU A 189 -9.99 -18.66 6.01
CA LEU A 189 -10.25 -19.50 7.18
C LEU A 189 -11.06 -20.75 6.79
N THR A 190 -11.14 -21.72 7.69
CA THR A 190 -11.91 -22.94 7.48
C THR A 190 -13.36 -22.84 7.97
N ASN A 191 -13.61 -21.89 8.89
CA ASN A 191 -14.93 -21.71 9.50
C ASN A 191 -15.17 -20.25 9.87
N THR A 192 -16.41 -19.79 9.75
CA THR A 192 -16.78 -18.40 10.05
C THR A 192 -16.64 -18.07 11.54
N SER A 193 -16.76 -19.03 12.46
CA SER A 193 -16.58 -18.83 13.91
C SER A 193 -15.19 -18.38 14.33
N GLN A 194 -14.19 -18.48 13.43
CA GLN A 194 -12.85 -17.95 13.67
C GLN A 194 -12.77 -16.41 13.55
N LEU A 195 -13.85 -15.78 13.08
CA LEU A 195 -13.97 -14.32 12.95
C LEU A 195 -14.59 -13.72 14.22
N TYR A 196 -13.79 -13.55 15.27
CA TYR A 196 -14.26 -13.22 16.62
C TYR A 196 -14.50 -11.73 16.87
N LEU A 197 -13.90 -10.81 16.09
CA LEU A 197 -14.00 -9.38 16.30
C LEU A 197 -14.00 -8.60 14.98
N PHE A 198 -15.01 -7.75 14.79
CA PHE A 198 -15.10 -6.81 13.65
C PHE A 198 -16.03 -5.66 14.00
N GLY A 199 -15.88 -4.53 13.29
CA GLY A 199 -16.80 -3.41 13.29
C GLY A 199 -17.29 -3.11 11.88
N LEU A 200 -18.54 -2.65 11.74
CA LEU A 200 -19.07 -2.17 10.48
C LEU A 200 -19.93 -0.94 10.74
N GLU A 201 -19.51 0.19 10.22
CA GLU A 201 -20.18 1.48 10.39
C GLU A 201 -20.38 2.19 9.06
N LYS A 202 -21.33 3.15 9.05
CA LYS A 202 -21.48 4.11 7.96
C LYS A 202 -20.26 5.03 7.90
N TYR A 203 -19.65 5.16 6.71
CA TYR A 203 -18.47 6.00 6.51
C TYR A 203 -18.59 6.72 5.16
N TYR A 204 -18.66 8.05 5.17
CA TYR A 204 -18.98 8.87 4.00
C TYR A 204 -20.21 8.35 3.23
N ASP A 205 -20.06 7.99 1.95
CA ASP A 205 -21.12 7.44 1.09
C ASP A 205 -21.15 5.90 1.05
N GLY A 206 -20.23 5.23 1.73
CA GLY A 206 -20.14 3.77 1.85
C GLY A 206 -20.13 3.28 3.30
N LEU A 207 -19.40 2.21 3.53
CA LEU A 207 -19.21 1.58 4.83
C LEU A 207 -17.72 1.52 5.18
N LEU A 208 -17.40 1.46 6.46
CA LEU A 208 -16.08 1.13 7.00
C LEU A 208 -16.15 -0.21 7.70
N LEU A 209 -15.43 -1.19 7.17
CA LEU A 209 -15.22 -2.48 7.83
C LEU A 209 -13.93 -2.41 8.65
N ARG A 210 -14.05 -2.50 9.97
CA ARG A 210 -12.91 -2.48 10.90
C ARG A 210 -12.55 -3.88 11.36
N LEU A 211 -11.26 -4.09 11.58
CA LEU A 211 -10.67 -5.37 12.01
C LEU A 211 -9.80 -5.15 13.24
N PRO A 212 -9.49 -6.21 14.02
CA PRO A 212 -8.45 -6.14 15.03
C PRO A 212 -7.08 -5.86 14.39
N SER A 213 -6.22 -5.19 15.13
CA SER A 213 -4.83 -4.98 14.71
C SER A 213 -3.97 -6.19 15.08
N ARG A 214 -2.78 -6.29 14.47
CA ARG A 214 -1.82 -7.34 14.83
C ARG A 214 -1.20 -7.12 16.21
N GLU A 215 -1.04 -5.87 16.58
CA GLU A 215 -0.47 -5.45 17.87
C GLU A 215 -1.47 -5.58 19.02
N HIS A 216 -2.76 -5.38 18.74
CA HIS A 216 -3.86 -5.45 19.70
C HIS A 216 -5.01 -6.28 19.12
N PRO A 217 -4.88 -7.64 19.09
CA PRO A 217 -5.87 -8.50 18.45
C PRO A 217 -7.25 -8.52 19.11
N ASP A 218 -7.36 -8.09 20.35
CA ASP A 218 -8.61 -8.05 21.12
C ASP A 218 -9.34 -6.71 21.00
N GLU A 219 -8.78 -5.76 20.22
CA GLU A 219 -9.32 -4.40 20.09
C GLU A 219 -9.51 -4.01 18.62
N LEU A 220 -10.53 -3.22 18.35
CA LEU A 220 -10.67 -2.52 17.08
C LEU A 220 -9.92 -1.19 17.15
N GLY A 221 -9.10 -0.90 16.15
CA GLY A 221 -8.46 0.40 16.04
C GLY A 221 -9.50 1.54 16.03
N GLU A 222 -9.13 2.70 16.54
CA GLU A 222 -9.99 3.88 16.53
C GLU A 222 -10.37 4.30 15.11
N MET A 223 -11.64 4.68 14.93
CA MET A 223 -12.10 5.27 13.69
C MET A 223 -11.66 6.73 13.62
N THR A 224 -10.93 7.08 12.58
CA THR A 224 -10.50 8.45 12.31
C THR A 224 -11.10 8.96 11.01
N HIS A 225 -11.49 10.23 10.97
CA HIS A 225 -11.88 10.87 9.72
C HIS A 225 -10.64 11.36 8.99
N GLN A 226 -10.49 10.91 7.73
CA GLN A 226 -9.36 11.22 6.86
C GLN A 226 -9.90 11.88 5.59
N ASP A 227 -10.43 13.10 5.74
CA ASP A 227 -11.18 13.80 4.69
C ASP A 227 -10.36 14.06 3.44
N LYS A 228 -9.09 14.47 3.61
CA LYS A 228 -8.20 14.76 2.49
C LYS A 228 -7.79 13.49 1.75
N MET A 229 -7.46 12.43 2.50
CA MET A 229 -7.14 11.13 1.92
C MET A 229 -8.35 10.54 1.17
N PHE A 230 -9.54 10.67 1.74
CA PHE A 230 -10.77 10.22 1.09
C PHE A 230 -11.11 11.06 -0.15
N GLY A 231 -10.80 12.35 -0.13
CA GLY A 231 -10.91 13.24 -1.29
C GLY A 231 -10.06 12.77 -2.47
N ILE A 232 -8.79 12.38 -2.22
CA ILE A 232 -7.89 11.80 -3.24
C ILE A 232 -8.43 10.48 -3.78
N PHE A 233 -8.97 9.63 -2.91
CA PHE A 233 -9.61 8.39 -3.34
C PHE A 233 -10.77 8.66 -4.31
N LYS A 234 -11.67 9.62 -3.99
CA LYS A 234 -12.76 10.03 -4.88
C LYS A 234 -12.27 10.60 -6.22
N GLU A 235 -11.23 11.43 -6.21
CA GLU A 235 -10.61 11.95 -7.43
C GLU A 235 -10.10 10.81 -8.32
N HIS A 236 -9.41 9.82 -7.74
CA HIS A 236 -8.93 8.67 -8.49
C HIS A 236 -10.05 7.77 -9.01
N HIS A 237 -11.16 7.63 -8.28
CA HIS A 237 -12.35 6.96 -8.81
C HIS A 237 -12.90 7.66 -10.08
N GLN A 238 -12.89 9.00 -10.10
CA GLN A 238 -13.25 9.74 -11.31
C GLN A 238 -12.27 9.47 -12.45
N TRP A 239 -10.97 9.41 -12.17
CA TRP A 239 -9.95 9.04 -13.17
C TRP A 239 -10.15 7.62 -13.71
N GLN A 240 -10.44 6.67 -12.84
CA GLN A 240 -10.78 5.30 -13.25
C GLN A 240 -11.98 5.26 -14.19
N ASN A 241 -13.01 6.06 -13.94
CA ASN A 241 -14.19 6.16 -14.81
C ASN A 241 -13.83 6.78 -16.17
N ILE A 242 -12.99 7.84 -16.20
CA ILE A 242 -12.51 8.49 -17.43
C ILE A 242 -11.71 7.49 -18.29
N ILE A 243 -10.82 6.72 -17.65
CA ILE A 243 -9.93 5.76 -18.33
C ILE A 243 -10.67 4.45 -18.66
N GLY A 244 -11.75 4.13 -17.95
CA GLY A 244 -12.46 2.85 -18.07
C GLY A 244 -11.74 1.67 -17.39
N LEU A 245 -10.88 1.94 -16.39
CA LEU A 245 -10.09 0.94 -15.69
C LEU A 245 -10.39 0.95 -14.19
N ARG A 246 -11.00 -0.12 -13.69
CA ARG A 246 -11.22 -0.31 -12.27
C ARG A 246 -10.47 -1.52 -11.70
N THR A 247 -10.30 -2.55 -12.51
CA THR A 247 -9.74 -3.84 -12.08
C THR A 247 -8.57 -4.28 -12.96
N ILE A 248 -7.78 -5.22 -12.48
CA ILE A 248 -6.71 -5.85 -13.26
C ILE A 248 -7.28 -6.56 -14.51
N GLY A 249 -8.51 -7.11 -14.42
CA GLY A 249 -9.18 -7.65 -15.59
C GLY A 249 -9.42 -6.61 -16.69
N ASP A 250 -9.78 -5.37 -16.31
CA ASP A 250 -9.93 -4.24 -17.25
C ASP A 250 -8.57 -3.83 -17.84
N LEU A 251 -7.54 -3.70 -16.98
CA LEU A 251 -6.17 -3.38 -17.39
C LEU A 251 -5.63 -4.40 -18.39
N ASN A 252 -5.73 -5.68 -18.07
CA ASN A 252 -5.28 -6.74 -18.96
C ASN A 252 -6.05 -6.72 -20.30
N GLY A 253 -7.36 -6.44 -20.26
CA GLY A 253 -8.17 -6.26 -21.47
C GLY A 253 -7.68 -5.10 -22.34
N ALA A 254 -7.35 -3.96 -21.74
CA ALA A 254 -6.80 -2.81 -22.43
C ALA A 254 -5.42 -3.10 -23.05
N ILE A 255 -4.54 -3.81 -22.31
CA ILE A 255 -3.21 -4.22 -22.80
C ILE A 255 -3.35 -5.15 -24.00
N LEU A 256 -4.16 -6.21 -23.88
CA LEU A 256 -4.39 -7.18 -24.96
C LEU A 256 -5.08 -6.56 -26.18
N GLY A 257 -5.89 -5.53 -25.97
CA GLY A 257 -6.53 -4.76 -27.03
C GLY A 257 -5.62 -3.71 -27.70
N GLY A 258 -4.36 -3.56 -27.26
CA GLY A 258 -3.41 -2.61 -27.85
C GLY A 258 -3.58 -1.16 -27.38
N TYR A 259 -4.33 -0.90 -26.30
CA TYR A 259 -4.61 0.44 -25.80
C TYR A 259 -3.60 0.97 -24.76
N SER A 260 -2.47 0.28 -24.54
CA SER A 260 -1.46 0.63 -23.52
C SER A 260 -0.96 2.07 -23.67
N SER A 261 -0.60 2.48 -24.89
CA SER A 261 -0.09 3.84 -25.15
C SER A 261 -1.10 4.93 -24.79
N GLN A 262 -2.37 4.75 -25.18
CA GLN A 262 -3.43 5.72 -24.86
C GLN A 262 -3.68 5.79 -23.34
N LEU A 263 -3.66 4.65 -22.66
CA LEU A 263 -3.79 4.56 -21.21
C LEU A 263 -2.69 5.33 -20.49
N ILE A 264 -1.43 5.14 -20.93
CA ILE A 264 -0.27 5.85 -20.38
C ILE A 264 -0.43 7.35 -20.58
N GLN A 265 -0.72 7.81 -21.81
CA GLN A 265 -0.87 9.21 -22.14
C GLN A 265 -1.96 9.91 -21.30
N ILE A 266 -3.13 9.28 -21.15
CA ILE A 266 -4.23 9.85 -20.35
C ILE A 266 -3.82 9.91 -18.87
N SER A 267 -3.20 8.85 -18.33
CA SER A 267 -2.78 8.82 -16.93
C SER A 267 -1.71 9.86 -16.61
N GLU A 268 -0.72 10.03 -17.49
CA GLU A 268 0.31 11.08 -17.36
C GLU A 268 -0.31 12.48 -17.43
N ALA A 269 -1.24 12.72 -18.37
CA ALA A 269 -1.93 13.99 -18.49
C ALA A 269 -2.78 14.33 -17.25
N LEU A 270 -3.45 13.33 -16.64
CA LEU A 270 -4.21 13.52 -15.42
C LEU A 270 -3.29 13.90 -14.24
N GLN A 271 -2.14 13.24 -14.10
CA GLN A 271 -1.16 13.59 -13.07
C GLN A 271 -0.59 14.98 -13.30
N GLU A 272 -0.20 15.32 -14.54
CA GLU A 272 0.33 16.66 -14.86
C GLU A 272 -0.67 17.76 -14.54
N LYS A 273 -1.94 17.55 -14.91
CA LYS A 273 -3.03 18.48 -14.58
C LYS A 273 -3.19 18.67 -13.07
N LYS A 274 -3.02 17.61 -12.27
CA LYS A 274 -3.11 17.71 -10.80
C LYS A 274 -1.93 18.48 -10.21
N ILE A 275 -0.70 18.19 -10.66
CA ILE A 275 0.50 18.89 -10.20
C ILE A 275 0.42 20.37 -10.59
N GLY A 276 -0.06 20.69 -11.81
CA GLY A 276 -0.30 22.07 -12.24
C GLY A 276 -1.27 22.82 -11.31
N ARG A 277 -2.39 22.19 -10.92
CA ARG A 277 -3.33 22.80 -9.96
C ARG A 277 -2.68 23.06 -8.59
N ILE A 278 -1.86 22.15 -8.09
CA ILE A 278 -1.12 22.36 -6.83
C ILE A 278 -0.15 23.55 -6.98
N ALA A 279 0.55 23.65 -8.11
CA ALA A 279 1.43 24.78 -8.40
C ALA A 279 0.66 26.12 -8.49
N ASP A 280 -0.54 26.13 -9.07
CA ASP A 280 -1.41 27.31 -9.15
C ASP A 280 -1.85 27.75 -7.74
N GLU A 281 -2.22 26.83 -6.86
CA GLU A 281 -2.58 27.11 -5.47
C GLU A 281 -1.39 27.70 -4.69
N ILE A 282 -0.18 27.17 -4.89
CA ILE A 282 1.04 27.71 -4.30
C ILE A 282 1.30 29.11 -4.82
N ALA A 283 1.20 29.35 -6.14
CA ALA A 283 1.44 30.63 -6.77
C ALA A 283 0.51 31.73 -6.23
N GLN A 284 -0.76 31.40 -6.01
CA GLN A 284 -1.73 32.31 -5.40
C GLN A 284 -1.36 32.70 -3.95
N ARG A 285 -0.72 31.79 -3.20
CA ARG A 285 -0.30 32.05 -1.82
C ARG A 285 1.09 32.68 -1.72
N VAL A 286 1.94 32.54 -2.73
CA VAL A 286 3.24 33.25 -2.82
C VAL A 286 3.01 34.76 -3.05
N ASN A 287 2.08 35.11 -3.93
CA ASN A 287 1.72 36.47 -4.27
C ASN A 287 0.22 36.71 -4.02
N PRO A 288 -0.23 36.82 -2.76
CA PRO A 288 -1.64 36.99 -2.47
C PRO A 288 -2.15 38.32 -3.05
N PRO A 289 -3.35 38.34 -3.68
CA PRO A 289 -3.94 39.57 -4.21
C PRO A 289 -4.15 40.60 -3.08
N ALA A 290 -3.82 41.84 -3.34
CA ALA A 290 -3.96 42.95 -2.38
C ALA A 290 -5.41 43.14 -1.86
N SER A 291 -6.41 42.61 -2.56
CA SER A 291 -7.82 42.66 -2.22
C SER A 291 -8.22 41.79 -1.00
N LEU A 292 -7.37 40.88 -0.52
CA LEU A 292 -7.66 40.02 0.62
C LEU A 292 -7.39 40.65 1.99
N GLY A 293 -7.00 41.93 2.04
CA GLY A 293 -6.84 42.66 3.31
C GLY A 293 -5.76 42.08 4.27
N MET A 294 -4.96 41.16 3.81
CA MET A 294 -3.79 40.64 4.51
C MET A 294 -2.67 41.68 4.42
N GLY A 295 -2.70 42.64 5.33
CA GLY A 295 -1.62 43.64 5.44
C GLY A 295 -0.29 42.93 5.66
N SER A 296 0.70 43.23 4.80
CA SER A 296 2.15 42.93 4.89
C SER A 296 2.58 41.51 5.35
N SER A 297 1.72 40.52 5.37
CA SER A 297 2.17 39.13 5.63
C SER A 297 2.97 38.63 4.44
N LYS A 298 4.21 38.21 4.68
CA LYS A 298 5.02 37.53 3.65
C LYS A 298 4.26 36.30 3.18
N GLY A 299 4.06 36.16 1.86
CA GLY A 299 3.41 34.98 1.28
C GLY A 299 4.20 33.68 1.51
N VAL A 300 3.73 32.56 0.94
CA VAL A 300 4.40 31.26 1.04
C VAL A 300 5.83 31.36 0.48
N ARG A 301 6.79 30.94 1.27
CA ARG A 301 8.21 30.87 0.91
C ARG A 301 8.80 29.46 1.08
N LEU A 302 8.06 28.55 1.72
CA LEU A 302 8.46 27.17 1.98
C LEU A 302 7.38 26.21 1.49
N VAL A 303 7.73 25.34 0.57
CA VAL A 303 6.90 24.21 0.14
C VAL A 303 7.49 22.94 0.72
N LEU A 304 6.71 22.19 1.49
CA LEU A 304 7.09 20.93 2.13
C LEU A 304 6.42 19.77 1.42
N ILE A 305 7.19 18.78 0.96
CA ILE A 305 6.68 17.59 0.28
C ILE A 305 7.01 16.37 1.13
N ALA A 306 6.01 15.79 1.79
CA ALA A 306 6.16 14.56 2.54
C ALA A 306 5.49 13.38 1.85
N GLY A 307 5.80 12.21 2.36
CA GLY A 307 5.20 10.94 1.96
C GLY A 307 6.06 9.76 2.40
N PRO A 308 5.50 8.56 2.49
CA PRO A 308 6.22 7.39 2.95
C PRO A 308 7.30 6.96 1.96
N SER A 309 8.14 6.02 2.38
CA SER A 309 9.22 5.48 1.53
C SER A 309 8.66 4.93 0.20
N SER A 310 9.38 5.22 -0.90
CA SER A 310 8.99 4.84 -2.28
C SER A 310 7.62 5.36 -2.73
N SER A 311 7.17 6.47 -2.17
CA SER A 311 5.94 7.14 -2.61
C SER A 311 6.13 8.04 -3.85
N GLY A 312 7.37 8.26 -4.32
CA GLY A 312 7.65 9.12 -5.48
C GLY A 312 7.75 10.62 -5.13
N LYS A 313 8.13 10.95 -3.89
CA LYS A 313 8.33 12.34 -3.42
C LYS A 313 9.29 13.12 -4.27
N THR A 314 10.45 12.53 -4.55
CA THR A 314 11.55 13.20 -5.25
C THR A 314 11.13 13.62 -6.65
N THR A 315 10.50 12.72 -7.42
CA THR A 315 9.96 13.07 -8.74
C THR A 315 8.79 14.05 -8.65
N THR A 316 7.94 13.93 -7.64
CA THR A 316 6.87 14.90 -7.38
C THR A 316 7.46 16.28 -7.15
N CYS A 317 8.52 16.40 -6.34
CA CYS A 317 9.26 17.63 -6.11
C CYS A 317 9.79 18.23 -7.42
N LYS A 318 10.43 17.43 -8.27
CA LYS A 318 10.97 17.85 -9.56
C LYS A 318 9.86 18.34 -10.50
N ARG A 319 8.79 17.59 -10.67
CA ARG A 319 7.64 17.96 -11.52
C ARG A 319 6.92 19.20 -11.00
N LEU A 320 6.71 19.31 -9.68
CA LEU A 320 6.12 20.49 -9.07
C LEU A 320 7.00 21.73 -9.28
N SER A 321 8.33 21.58 -9.16
CA SER A 321 9.29 22.68 -9.42
C SER A 321 9.18 23.17 -10.86
N VAL A 322 9.00 22.29 -11.84
CA VAL A 322 8.77 22.69 -13.24
C VAL A 322 7.49 23.52 -13.36
N GLN A 323 6.39 23.10 -12.73
CA GLN A 323 5.12 23.82 -12.78
C GLN A 323 5.16 25.16 -12.01
N LEU A 324 5.91 25.24 -10.91
CA LEU A 324 6.17 26.51 -10.22
C LEU A 324 6.94 27.48 -11.12
N ALA A 325 7.96 26.99 -11.84
CA ALA A 325 8.70 27.81 -12.80
C ALA A 325 7.82 28.31 -13.96
N VAL A 326 6.86 27.49 -14.45
CA VAL A 326 5.85 27.91 -15.44
C VAL A 326 4.97 29.06 -14.89
N ASN A 327 4.69 29.05 -13.59
CA ASN A 327 3.96 30.11 -12.89
C ASN A 327 4.84 31.35 -12.53
N GLY A 328 6.10 31.41 -13.01
CA GLY A 328 7.02 32.51 -12.76
C GLY A 328 7.68 32.48 -11.38
N ILE A 329 7.55 31.40 -10.63
CA ILE A 329 8.17 31.21 -9.30
C ILE A 329 9.49 30.49 -9.51
N LYS A 330 10.55 30.89 -8.79
CA LYS A 330 11.86 30.23 -8.81
C LYS A 330 11.95 29.22 -7.66
N PRO A 331 11.80 27.90 -7.91
CA PRO A 331 11.91 26.89 -6.86
C PRO A 331 13.37 26.51 -6.59
N ILE A 332 13.74 26.42 -5.32
CA ILE A 332 15.04 25.93 -4.86
C ILE A 332 14.80 24.63 -4.07
N GLY A 333 15.30 23.50 -4.57
CA GLY A 333 15.07 22.17 -3.98
C GLY A 333 16.10 21.79 -2.94
N ILE A 334 15.64 21.24 -1.82
CA ILE A 334 16.46 20.62 -0.77
C ILE A 334 15.84 19.26 -0.41
N SER A 335 16.69 18.22 -0.26
CA SER A 335 16.27 16.93 0.27
C SER A 335 16.60 16.80 1.75
N LEU A 336 15.63 16.39 2.57
CA LEU A 336 15.88 16.06 3.99
C LEU A 336 16.77 14.83 4.16
N ASP A 337 16.86 13.97 3.14
CA ASP A 337 17.74 12.80 3.19
C ASP A 337 19.23 13.22 3.31
N ASP A 338 19.60 14.43 2.86
CA ASP A 338 20.95 14.97 3.04
C ASP A 338 21.25 15.40 4.49
N TYR A 339 20.23 15.56 5.32
CA TYR A 339 20.34 15.95 6.73
C TYR A 339 20.38 14.77 7.71
N PHE A 340 20.47 13.52 7.24
CA PHE A 340 20.66 12.40 8.17
C PHE A 340 21.94 12.54 8.99
N LEU A 341 21.86 12.16 10.25
CA LEU A 341 23.03 11.99 11.11
C LEU A 341 23.91 10.83 10.62
N ASP A 342 25.17 10.80 11.04
CA ASP A 342 25.99 9.60 10.86
C ASP A 342 25.23 8.36 11.35
N ARG A 343 25.35 7.24 10.61
CA ARG A 343 24.59 6.00 10.91
C ARG A 343 24.69 5.58 12.38
N GLU A 344 25.88 5.72 12.97
CA GLU A 344 26.15 5.34 14.37
C GLU A 344 25.40 6.22 15.39
N LYS A 345 24.91 7.39 14.97
CA LYS A 345 24.16 8.35 15.79
C LYS A 345 22.63 8.23 15.59
N THR A 346 22.20 7.37 14.65
CA THR A 346 20.77 7.13 14.41
C THR A 346 20.14 6.51 15.66
N PRO A 347 18.96 6.98 16.11
CA PRO A 347 18.21 6.34 17.20
C PRO A 347 17.99 4.84 16.94
N LEU A 348 17.93 4.06 18.01
CA LEU A 348 17.59 2.65 17.92
C LEU A 348 16.09 2.43 18.14
N ASP A 349 15.54 1.43 17.49
CA ASP A 349 14.17 0.94 17.72
C ASP A 349 14.10 0.05 18.99
N GLU A 350 12.92 -0.47 19.30
CA GLU A 350 12.68 -1.34 20.47
C GLU A 350 13.46 -2.68 20.41
N LYS A 351 13.95 -3.05 19.23
CA LYS A 351 14.76 -4.26 19.00
C LYS A 351 16.27 -4.00 19.03
N GLY A 352 16.66 -2.73 19.21
CA GLY A 352 18.07 -2.31 19.20
C GLY A 352 18.65 -2.14 17.79
N GLU A 353 17.81 -2.10 16.76
CA GLU A 353 18.20 -1.82 15.36
C GLU A 353 18.09 -0.32 15.06
N TYR A 354 18.86 0.18 14.08
CA TYR A 354 18.77 1.58 13.68
C TYR A 354 17.40 1.96 13.10
N ASP A 355 16.71 2.90 13.74
CA ASP A 355 15.44 3.47 13.27
C ASP A 355 15.68 4.68 12.34
N PHE A 356 15.90 4.40 11.07
CA PHE A 356 16.09 5.45 10.05
C PHE A 356 14.81 6.24 9.73
N GLU A 357 13.66 5.77 10.17
CA GLU A 357 12.38 6.46 10.01
C GLU A 357 12.10 7.40 11.20
N HIS A 358 12.93 7.41 12.24
CA HIS A 358 12.80 8.28 13.40
C HIS A 358 13.10 9.73 13.03
N LEU A 359 12.31 10.69 13.54
CA LEU A 359 12.53 12.12 13.28
C LEU A 359 13.94 12.59 13.65
N HIS A 360 14.43 12.13 14.81
CA HIS A 360 15.79 12.47 15.29
C HIS A 360 16.93 11.66 14.62
N ALA A 361 16.64 10.89 13.58
CA ALA A 361 17.68 10.43 12.65
C ALA A 361 18.18 11.59 11.78
N LEU A 362 17.42 12.70 11.69
CA LEU A 362 17.81 13.93 11.04
C LEU A 362 18.57 14.87 12.00
N ASN A 363 19.52 15.62 11.46
CA ASN A 363 20.17 16.73 12.15
C ASN A 363 19.24 17.96 12.17
N LEU A 364 18.20 17.90 13.00
CA LEU A 364 17.21 18.97 13.14
C LEU A 364 17.83 20.33 13.53
N PRO A 365 18.82 20.39 14.45
CA PRO A 365 19.48 21.66 14.77
C PRO A 365 20.11 22.32 13.54
N LEU A 366 20.88 21.56 12.76
CA LEU A 366 21.52 22.07 11.54
C LEU A 366 20.47 22.52 10.50
N PHE A 367 19.43 21.70 10.28
CA PHE A 367 18.36 22.04 9.34
C PHE A 367 17.66 23.35 9.72
N ASN A 368 17.27 23.50 10.99
CA ASN A 368 16.59 24.72 11.46
C ASN A 368 17.52 25.95 11.45
N GLU A 369 18.79 25.80 11.78
CA GLU A 369 19.78 26.88 11.68
C GLU A 369 19.91 27.36 10.23
N GLN A 370 20.09 26.43 9.30
CA GLN A 370 20.23 26.74 7.88
C GLN A 370 18.95 27.32 7.30
N LEU A 371 17.79 26.80 7.68
CA LEU A 371 16.49 27.31 7.27
C LEU A 371 16.31 28.79 7.67
N ASN A 372 16.64 29.12 8.93
CA ASN A 372 16.56 30.50 9.42
C ASN A 372 17.53 31.43 8.68
N LYS A 373 18.78 31.01 8.44
CA LYS A 373 19.76 31.76 7.66
C LYS A 373 19.27 32.04 6.24
N LEU A 374 18.73 31.01 5.55
CA LEU A 374 18.18 31.14 4.21
C LEU A 374 17.01 32.15 4.16
N PHE A 375 16.12 32.11 5.16
CA PHE A 375 15.00 33.05 5.24
C PHE A 375 15.44 34.49 5.51
N ASN A 376 16.63 34.69 6.07
CA ASN A 376 17.27 35.99 6.25
C ASN A 376 18.11 36.42 5.04
N GLY A 377 18.19 35.58 3.98
CA GLY A 377 19.00 35.85 2.79
C GLY A 377 20.51 35.60 2.99
N GLU A 378 20.87 34.84 4.03
CA GLU A 378 22.26 34.47 4.32
C GLU A 378 22.66 33.22 3.51
N GLU A 379 23.96 33.14 3.16
CA GLU A 379 24.52 31.97 2.48
C GLU A 379 24.74 30.83 3.48
N VAL A 380 24.33 29.60 3.10
CA VAL A 380 24.60 28.36 3.85
C VAL A 380 25.31 27.34 2.96
N GLU A 381 26.11 26.47 3.56
CA GLU A 381 26.67 25.31 2.88
C GLU A 381 25.81 24.10 3.22
N LEU A 382 25.25 23.40 2.19
CA LEU A 382 24.36 22.27 2.37
C LEU A 382 25.15 21.01 2.77
N PRO A 383 24.61 20.18 3.70
CA PRO A 383 25.14 18.86 3.96
C PRO A 383 24.85 17.90 2.81
N ARG A 384 25.49 16.74 2.82
CA ARG A 384 25.20 15.59 1.97
C ARG A 384 25.36 14.32 2.78
N TYR A 385 24.40 13.42 2.66
CA TYR A 385 24.48 12.09 3.27
C TYR A 385 24.92 11.05 2.24
N ASP A 386 25.99 10.32 2.56
CA ASP A 386 26.48 9.21 1.75
C ASP A 386 25.90 7.89 2.27
N PHE A 387 24.91 7.37 1.57
CA PHE A 387 24.21 6.13 1.93
C PHE A 387 25.11 4.88 2.02
N PRO A 388 26.05 4.66 1.09
CA PRO A 388 26.99 3.54 1.19
C PRO A 388 27.83 3.56 2.47
N THR A 389 28.46 4.69 2.79
CA THR A 389 29.31 4.82 3.99
C THR A 389 28.52 5.11 5.26
N GLY A 390 27.29 5.64 5.15
CA GLY A 390 26.47 6.06 6.29
C GLY A 390 27.01 7.29 7.01
N LYS A 391 27.67 8.20 6.28
CA LYS A 391 28.27 9.42 6.83
C LYS A 391 27.63 10.68 6.28
N SER A 392 27.46 11.67 7.16
CA SER A 392 27.07 13.04 6.80
C SER A 392 28.31 13.91 6.64
N VAL A 393 28.41 14.62 5.53
CA VAL A 393 29.52 15.52 5.22
C VAL A 393 28.99 16.83 4.66
N MET A 394 29.74 17.91 4.82
CA MET A 394 29.44 19.16 4.11
C MET A 394 29.75 18.99 2.63
N SER A 395 28.80 19.37 1.76
CA SER A 395 28.87 19.07 0.32
C SER A 395 29.75 20.03 -0.49
N GLY A 396 30.13 21.18 0.08
CA GLY A 396 30.73 22.31 -0.62
C GLY A 396 29.72 23.12 -1.44
N LYS A 397 28.46 22.65 -1.57
CA LYS A 397 27.41 23.39 -2.29
C LYS A 397 26.86 24.50 -1.42
N LYS A 398 27.03 25.73 -1.87
CA LYS A 398 26.51 26.92 -1.20
C LYS A 398 25.16 27.32 -1.77
N LEU A 399 24.28 27.80 -0.91
CA LEU A 399 22.92 28.23 -1.24
C LEU A 399 22.59 29.53 -0.52
N THR A 400 21.96 30.44 -1.25
CA THR A 400 21.30 31.65 -0.71
C THR A 400 19.87 31.68 -1.25
N LEU A 401 18.91 32.03 -0.42
CA LEU A 401 17.49 32.17 -0.83
C LEU A 401 17.15 33.62 -1.05
N HIS A 402 16.87 34.01 -2.30
CA HIS A 402 16.46 35.37 -2.66
C HIS A 402 14.95 35.61 -2.41
N GLU A 403 14.52 36.87 -2.41
CA GLU A 403 13.13 37.24 -2.10
C GLU A 403 12.09 36.69 -3.10
N ASP A 404 12.49 36.52 -4.36
CA ASP A 404 11.68 36.00 -5.47
C ASP A 404 11.74 34.47 -5.61
N GLU A 405 12.38 33.77 -4.65
CA GLU A 405 12.57 32.34 -4.64
C GLU A 405 11.73 31.66 -3.57
N VAL A 406 11.31 30.41 -3.85
CA VAL A 406 10.58 29.54 -2.94
C VAL A 406 11.40 28.29 -2.67
N LEU A 407 11.63 28.02 -1.40
CA LEU A 407 12.32 26.80 -0.98
C LEU A 407 11.37 25.61 -1.06
N VAL A 408 11.76 24.55 -1.75
CA VAL A 408 10.99 23.30 -1.88
C VAL A 408 11.79 22.19 -1.16
N VAL A 409 11.27 21.73 -0.03
CA VAL A 409 11.92 20.70 0.82
C VAL A 409 11.13 19.40 0.71
N GLU A 410 11.81 18.32 0.33
CA GLU A 410 11.18 16.99 0.30
C GLU A 410 11.81 16.07 1.33
N GLY A 411 11.00 15.21 1.93
CA GLY A 411 11.45 14.16 2.84
C GLY A 411 10.30 13.52 3.61
N ILE A 412 10.59 12.39 4.26
CA ILE A 412 9.55 11.63 4.97
C ILE A 412 8.91 12.41 6.12
N HIS A 413 9.66 13.32 6.75
CA HIS A 413 9.22 14.11 7.91
C HIS A 413 8.72 15.51 7.57
N ALA A 414 8.62 15.88 6.29
CA ALA A 414 8.32 17.26 5.89
C ALA A 414 6.96 17.79 6.40
N LEU A 415 6.01 16.94 6.79
CA LEU A 415 4.75 17.37 7.41
C LEU A 415 4.73 17.26 8.95
N ASN A 416 5.82 16.81 9.58
CA ASN A 416 5.91 16.83 11.04
C ASN A 416 6.08 18.28 11.53
N PRO A 417 5.20 18.81 12.42
CA PRO A 417 5.28 20.18 12.89
C PRO A 417 6.59 20.54 13.58
N GLU A 418 7.25 19.56 14.22
CA GLU A 418 8.53 19.77 14.89
C GLU A 418 9.65 20.17 13.94
N LEU A 419 9.56 19.74 12.67
CA LEU A 419 10.58 20.07 11.66
C LEU A 419 10.69 21.57 11.40
N THR A 420 9.56 22.29 11.40
CA THR A 420 9.46 23.71 11.02
C THR A 420 8.78 24.58 12.08
N ALA A 421 8.93 24.23 13.37
CA ALA A 421 8.27 24.91 14.49
C ALA A 421 8.59 26.43 14.56
N GLN A 422 9.70 26.87 13.98
CA GLN A 422 10.12 28.26 13.99
C GLN A 422 9.59 29.10 12.81
N ILE A 423 8.98 28.46 11.81
CA ILE A 423 8.48 29.14 10.59
C ILE A 423 6.97 29.35 10.72
N PRO A 424 6.46 30.58 10.50
CA PRO A 424 5.03 30.86 10.53
C PRO A 424 4.26 30.01 9.52
N ASN A 425 3.13 29.44 9.93
CA ASN A 425 2.33 28.53 9.10
C ASN A 425 1.84 29.19 7.80
N GLU A 426 1.58 30.48 7.77
CA GLU A 426 1.19 31.24 6.59
C GLU A 426 2.27 31.32 5.52
N GLN A 427 3.53 31.07 5.87
CA GLN A 427 4.65 31.01 4.93
C GLN A 427 4.93 29.59 4.41
N ILE A 428 4.16 28.60 4.84
CA ILE A 428 4.36 27.18 4.50
C ILE A 428 3.19 26.67 3.66
N PHE A 429 3.50 25.91 2.60
CA PHE A 429 2.55 25.09 1.87
C PHE A 429 2.95 23.62 1.95
N ARG A 430 2.05 22.74 2.37
CA ARG A 430 2.32 21.35 2.65
C ARG A 430 1.68 20.43 1.62
N VAL A 431 2.48 19.56 1.00
CA VAL A 431 2.03 18.56 0.02
C VAL A 431 2.32 17.16 0.56
N TYR A 432 1.31 16.29 0.55
CA TYR A 432 1.50 14.88 0.86
C TYR A 432 1.46 14.04 -0.42
N ALA A 433 2.57 13.37 -0.73
CA ALA A 433 2.71 12.48 -1.88
C ALA A 433 2.54 11.02 -1.44
N SER A 434 1.46 10.39 -1.88
CA SER A 434 1.13 8.99 -1.56
C SER A 434 1.08 8.13 -2.83
N ALA A 435 1.48 6.87 -2.73
CA ALA A 435 1.31 5.89 -3.82
C ALA A 435 0.03 5.07 -3.61
N LEU A 436 -1.10 5.75 -3.42
CA LEU A 436 -2.38 5.11 -3.13
C LEU A 436 -2.84 4.25 -4.31
N THR A 437 -2.74 2.93 -4.17
CA THR A 437 -3.16 1.97 -5.18
C THR A 437 -4.67 1.83 -5.15
N THR A 438 -5.35 2.31 -6.19
CA THR A 438 -6.82 2.34 -6.29
C THR A 438 -7.37 1.30 -7.27
N ILE A 439 -6.53 0.71 -8.13
CA ILE A 439 -6.92 -0.41 -8.98
C ILE A 439 -7.09 -1.67 -8.14
N LEU A 440 -8.15 -2.42 -8.39
CA LEU A 440 -8.48 -3.66 -7.67
C LEU A 440 -8.04 -4.87 -8.51
N LEU A 441 -7.78 -6.01 -7.86
CA LEU A 441 -7.62 -7.26 -8.59
C LEU A 441 -8.97 -7.66 -9.24
N ASP A 442 -10.01 -7.70 -8.43
CA ASP A 442 -11.44 -7.71 -8.77
C ASP A 442 -12.22 -6.97 -7.67
N ASN A 443 -13.54 -6.85 -7.76
CA ASN A 443 -14.32 -6.03 -6.81
C ASN A 443 -14.19 -6.44 -5.33
N HIS A 444 -13.84 -7.68 -5.04
CA HIS A 444 -13.71 -8.19 -3.66
C HIS A 444 -12.24 -8.39 -3.22
N ASN A 445 -11.29 -8.16 -4.13
CA ASN A 445 -9.86 -8.32 -3.90
C ASN A 445 -9.13 -7.00 -4.17
N TYR A 446 -8.90 -6.21 -3.12
CA TYR A 446 -8.10 -5.00 -3.21
C TYR A 446 -6.61 -5.32 -3.35
N ILE A 447 -5.84 -4.36 -3.85
CA ILE A 447 -4.38 -4.43 -3.94
C ILE A 447 -3.79 -3.49 -2.88
N PRO A 448 -3.00 -4.03 -1.92
CA PRO A 448 -2.41 -3.19 -0.88
C PRO A 448 -1.46 -2.14 -1.47
N THR A 449 -1.62 -0.88 -1.07
CA THR A 449 -0.67 0.19 -1.38
C THR A 449 0.76 -0.15 -0.92
N THR A 450 0.87 -0.90 0.17
CA THR A 450 2.14 -1.38 0.71
C THR A 450 2.85 -2.34 -0.25
N ASP A 451 2.13 -3.16 -1.00
CA ASP A 451 2.70 -4.08 -1.98
C ASP A 451 3.31 -3.32 -3.15
N ASN A 452 2.58 -2.36 -3.69
CA ASN A 452 3.06 -1.50 -4.76
C ASN A 452 4.33 -0.74 -4.34
N ARG A 453 4.33 -0.16 -3.15
CA ARG A 453 5.49 0.56 -2.60
C ARG A 453 6.68 -0.36 -2.32
N LEU A 454 6.42 -1.59 -1.85
CA LEU A 454 7.49 -2.60 -1.67
C LEU A 454 8.12 -2.98 -3.01
N LEU A 455 7.33 -3.21 -4.05
CA LEU A 455 7.83 -3.49 -5.39
C LEU A 455 8.67 -2.33 -5.95
N ARG A 456 8.19 -1.08 -5.82
CA ARG A 456 8.96 0.13 -6.16
C ARG A 456 10.28 0.17 -5.41
N ARG A 457 10.26 -0.11 -4.09
CA ARG A 457 11.46 -0.09 -3.25
C ARG A 457 12.47 -1.16 -3.65
N ILE A 458 12.02 -2.39 -3.90
CA ILE A 458 12.89 -3.49 -4.35
C ILE A 458 13.64 -3.11 -5.62
N ILE A 459 12.93 -2.56 -6.62
CA ILE A 459 13.54 -2.16 -7.89
C ILE A 459 14.54 -1.01 -7.67
N ARG A 460 14.14 0.04 -6.96
CA ARG A 460 14.98 1.21 -6.68
C ARG A 460 16.24 0.85 -5.89
N ASP A 461 16.06 0.11 -4.78
CA ASP A 461 17.16 -0.22 -3.88
C ASP A 461 18.17 -1.16 -4.55
N HIS A 462 17.70 -2.10 -5.37
CA HIS A 462 18.57 -2.91 -6.21
C HIS A 462 19.39 -2.06 -7.20
N LYS A 463 18.72 -1.17 -7.91
CA LYS A 463 19.32 -0.39 -9.01
C LYS A 463 20.30 0.67 -8.53
N TYR A 464 19.98 1.39 -7.46
CA TYR A 464 20.69 2.59 -7.05
C TYR A 464 21.45 2.44 -5.73
N ARG A 465 21.16 1.40 -4.93
CA ARG A 465 21.74 1.20 -3.60
C ARG A 465 22.47 -0.14 -3.47
N GLY A 466 22.40 -1.00 -4.49
CA GLY A 466 23.03 -2.33 -4.47
C GLY A 466 22.43 -3.28 -3.42
N VAL A 467 21.19 -3.02 -2.95
CA VAL A 467 20.51 -3.82 -1.93
C VAL A 467 19.67 -4.90 -2.60
N SER A 468 19.76 -6.14 -2.13
CA SER A 468 18.99 -7.27 -2.66
C SER A 468 17.51 -7.19 -2.32
N ALA A 469 16.65 -7.92 -3.08
CA ALA A 469 15.24 -8.06 -2.76
C ALA A 469 15.03 -8.71 -1.37
N LEU A 470 15.88 -9.69 -1.01
CA LEU A 470 15.88 -10.33 0.31
C LEU A 470 16.05 -9.31 1.44
N GLU A 471 17.09 -8.46 1.34
CA GLU A 471 17.36 -7.44 2.37
C GLU A 471 16.27 -6.37 2.43
N THR A 472 15.71 -5.98 1.27
CA THR A 472 14.62 -5.02 1.20
C THR A 472 13.36 -5.58 1.88
N ILE A 473 13.00 -6.85 1.64
CA ILE A 473 11.86 -7.52 2.28
C ILE A 473 12.11 -7.65 3.79
N ARG A 474 13.32 -8.04 4.20
CA ARG A 474 13.70 -8.17 5.63
C ARG A 474 13.53 -6.87 6.41
N ARG A 475 13.89 -5.73 5.81
CA ARG A 475 13.78 -4.40 6.44
C ARG A 475 12.38 -3.79 6.35
N TRP A 476 11.50 -4.30 5.48
CA TRP A 476 10.20 -3.70 5.24
C TRP A 476 9.31 -3.57 6.48
N PRO A 477 9.24 -4.55 7.41
CA PRO A 477 8.47 -4.39 8.66
C PRO A 477 8.91 -3.21 9.52
N SER A 478 10.23 -2.97 9.67
CA SER A 478 10.76 -1.83 10.41
C SER A 478 10.37 -0.50 9.74
N VAL A 479 10.50 -0.41 8.41
CA VAL A 479 10.05 0.77 7.65
C VAL A 479 8.56 1.04 7.91
N ARG A 480 7.73 0.01 7.88
CA ARG A 480 6.29 0.15 8.13
C ARG A 480 5.96 0.61 9.56
N ALA A 481 6.68 0.09 10.55
CA ALA A 481 6.53 0.54 11.94
C ALA A 481 6.88 2.03 12.09
N GLY A 482 8.00 2.45 11.51
CA GLY A 482 8.41 3.86 11.50
C GLY A 482 7.41 4.78 10.78
N GLU A 483 6.88 4.36 9.63
CA GLU A 483 5.84 5.11 8.90
C GLU A 483 4.58 5.31 9.74
N ASN A 484 4.11 4.28 10.43
CA ASN A 484 2.94 4.35 11.31
C ASN A 484 3.16 5.34 12.47
N LYS A 485 4.38 5.41 13.00
CA LYS A 485 4.72 6.25 14.14
C LYS A 485 5.03 7.69 13.75
N TRP A 486 5.73 7.92 12.65
CA TRP A 486 6.37 9.20 12.35
C TRP A 486 5.83 9.92 11.12
N ILE A 487 5.04 9.26 10.24
CA ILE A 487 4.63 9.84 8.96
C ILE A 487 3.11 9.93 8.85
N PHE A 488 2.39 8.82 9.00
CA PHE A 488 0.94 8.78 8.80
C PHE A 488 0.13 9.64 9.78
N PRO A 489 0.54 9.86 11.05
CA PRO A 489 -0.18 10.76 11.94
C PRO A 489 -0.27 12.21 11.43
N TYR A 490 0.67 12.62 10.57
CA TYR A 490 0.76 13.99 10.07
C TYR A 490 0.22 14.18 8.65
N GLN A 491 -0.26 13.13 7.98
CA GLN A 491 -0.66 13.20 6.57
C GLN A 491 -1.82 14.19 6.33
N GLU A 492 -2.77 14.30 7.26
CA GLU A 492 -3.89 15.25 7.17
C GLU A 492 -3.49 16.70 7.41
N ASN A 493 -2.23 17.00 7.83
CA ASN A 493 -1.68 18.35 7.91
C ASN A 493 -1.40 18.97 6.54
N ALA A 494 -1.43 18.18 5.45
CA ALA A 494 -1.18 18.66 4.09
C ALA A 494 -2.22 19.69 3.65
N ASP A 495 -1.78 20.76 2.96
CA ASP A 495 -2.67 21.68 2.23
C ASP A 495 -3.21 21.01 0.97
N ALA A 496 -2.36 20.24 0.28
CA ALA A 496 -2.73 19.46 -0.89
C ALA A 496 -2.22 18.02 -0.79
N MET A 497 -2.96 17.08 -1.37
CA MET A 497 -2.53 15.69 -1.50
C MET A 497 -2.39 15.30 -2.97
N PHE A 498 -1.36 14.52 -3.26
CA PHE A 498 -1.05 14.01 -4.59
C PHE A 498 -0.88 12.50 -4.57
N ASN A 499 -1.71 11.78 -5.35
CA ASN A 499 -1.51 10.35 -5.55
C ASN A 499 -0.53 10.10 -6.69
N THR A 500 0.59 9.51 -6.37
CA THR A 500 1.67 9.18 -7.31
C THR A 500 1.48 7.85 -8.03
N ALA A 501 0.52 7.01 -7.60
CA ALA A 501 0.28 5.72 -8.24
C ALA A 501 -0.40 5.91 -9.60
N MET A 502 0.08 5.15 -10.58
CA MET A 502 -0.51 5.03 -11.91
C MET A 502 -1.36 3.76 -11.99
N LEU A 503 -2.53 3.81 -12.64
CA LEU A 503 -3.41 2.64 -12.76
C LEU A 503 -2.77 1.46 -13.51
N PHE A 504 -1.81 1.75 -14.40
CA PHE A 504 -1.08 0.75 -15.19
C PHE A 504 0.27 0.35 -14.60
N GLU A 505 0.69 0.97 -13.52
CA GLU A 505 2.04 0.89 -12.96
C GLU A 505 2.52 -0.53 -12.70
N LEU A 506 1.68 -1.36 -12.07
CA LEU A 506 2.01 -2.75 -11.76
C LEU A 506 2.34 -3.57 -13.03
N ALA A 507 1.71 -3.24 -14.16
CA ALA A 507 2.00 -3.89 -15.43
C ALA A 507 3.40 -3.52 -15.99
N VAL A 508 3.90 -2.34 -15.66
CA VAL A 508 5.23 -1.88 -16.07
C VAL A 508 6.31 -2.40 -15.15
N ILE A 509 6.15 -2.20 -13.82
CA ILE A 509 7.19 -2.56 -12.84
C ILE A 509 7.38 -4.08 -12.71
N LYS A 510 6.38 -4.87 -13.09
CA LYS A 510 6.41 -6.34 -13.07
C LYS A 510 7.68 -6.91 -13.69
N SER A 511 8.06 -6.43 -14.87
CA SER A 511 9.19 -6.97 -15.66
C SER A 511 10.53 -6.82 -14.95
N GLN A 512 10.70 -5.81 -14.11
CA GLN A 512 11.90 -5.63 -13.27
C GLN A 512 11.75 -6.30 -11.89
N ALA A 513 10.55 -6.35 -11.33
CA ALA A 513 10.31 -6.89 -9.99
C ALA A 513 10.40 -8.43 -9.96
N GLU A 514 9.80 -9.13 -10.93
CA GLU A 514 9.77 -10.60 -10.97
C GLU A 514 11.16 -11.24 -10.87
N PRO A 515 12.16 -10.88 -11.72
CA PRO A 515 13.48 -11.48 -11.63
C PRO A 515 14.21 -11.23 -10.30
N LEU A 516 13.93 -10.09 -9.63
CA LEU A 516 14.53 -9.77 -8.34
C LEU A 516 13.89 -10.60 -7.21
N LEU A 517 12.57 -10.80 -7.27
CA LEU A 517 11.84 -11.62 -6.31
C LEU A 517 12.19 -13.11 -6.46
N GLU A 518 12.45 -13.59 -7.68
CA GLU A 518 12.86 -14.98 -7.95
C GLU A 518 14.24 -15.32 -7.40
N GLN A 519 15.09 -14.31 -7.11
CA GLN A 519 16.40 -14.50 -6.49
C GLN A 519 16.31 -14.70 -4.96
N VAL A 520 15.15 -14.49 -4.33
CA VAL A 520 15.00 -14.71 -2.89
C VAL A 520 15.00 -16.21 -2.60
N PRO A 521 15.97 -16.73 -1.79
CA PRO A 521 16.11 -18.15 -1.52
C PRO A 521 14.86 -18.77 -0.88
N GLU A 522 14.52 -20.02 -1.23
CA GLU A 522 13.35 -20.72 -0.68
C GLU A 522 13.53 -21.12 0.80
N ASP A 523 14.75 -21.19 1.31
CA ASP A 523 15.10 -21.62 2.65
C ASP A 523 15.09 -20.49 3.70
N CYS A 524 14.67 -19.29 3.34
CA CYS A 524 14.57 -18.16 4.26
C CYS A 524 13.11 -17.69 4.47
N PRO A 525 12.80 -17.08 5.63
CA PRO A 525 11.44 -16.60 5.95
C PRO A 525 10.89 -15.56 4.95
N GLU A 526 11.76 -14.72 4.40
CA GLU A 526 11.42 -13.67 3.44
C GLU A 526 10.87 -14.22 2.13
N HIS A 527 11.15 -15.50 1.84
CA HIS A 527 10.60 -16.19 0.66
C HIS A 527 9.06 -16.18 0.65
N ALA A 528 8.43 -16.28 1.81
CA ALA A 528 6.96 -16.24 1.91
C ALA A 528 6.37 -14.97 1.28
N GLU A 529 6.99 -13.81 1.53
CA GLU A 529 6.53 -12.54 0.97
C GLU A 529 6.93 -12.41 -0.51
N ALA A 530 8.15 -12.82 -0.88
CA ALA A 530 8.58 -12.85 -2.28
C ALA A 530 7.66 -13.75 -3.13
N TYR A 531 7.37 -14.96 -2.66
CA TYR A 531 6.46 -15.89 -3.33
C TYR A 531 5.04 -15.33 -3.46
N ARG A 532 4.53 -14.68 -2.42
CA ARG A 532 3.23 -14.02 -2.44
C ARG A 532 3.16 -12.92 -3.51
N LEU A 533 4.18 -12.07 -3.59
CA LEU A 533 4.25 -10.99 -4.59
C LEU A 533 4.39 -11.55 -6.00
N LEU A 534 5.22 -12.58 -6.21
CA LEU A 534 5.32 -13.28 -7.50
C LEU A 534 3.98 -13.87 -7.93
N LYS A 535 3.27 -14.54 -7.00
CA LYS A 535 1.95 -15.13 -7.28
C LYS A 535 0.93 -14.06 -7.66
N PHE A 536 0.98 -12.88 -7.03
CA PHE A 536 0.15 -11.73 -7.35
C PHE A 536 0.49 -11.16 -8.73
N LEU A 537 1.76 -10.94 -9.05
CA LEU A 537 2.18 -10.37 -10.34
C LEU A 537 1.78 -11.24 -11.53
N LYS A 538 1.60 -12.55 -11.34
CA LYS A 538 1.12 -13.47 -12.40
C LYS A 538 -0.28 -13.14 -12.94
N TYR A 539 -1.08 -12.36 -12.21
CA TYR A 539 -2.39 -11.92 -12.70
C TYR A 539 -2.30 -10.77 -13.71
N ILE A 540 -1.18 -10.09 -13.79
CA ILE A 540 -1.01 -8.83 -14.51
C ILE A 540 -0.27 -9.09 -15.83
N LYS A 541 -0.80 -8.59 -16.93
CA LYS A 541 -0.12 -8.58 -18.22
C LYS A 541 0.94 -7.46 -18.25
N PRO A 542 2.14 -7.71 -18.81
CA PRO A 542 3.19 -6.69 -18.82
C PRO A 542 2.93 -5.60 -19.86
N ILE A 543 3.38 -4.38 -19.52
CA ILE A 543 3.56 -3.27 -20.46
C ILE A 543 5.07 -3.01 -20.58
N PRO A 544 5.63 -2.91 -21.81
CA PRO A 544 7.05 -2.59 -21.99
C PRO A 544 7.40 -1.21 -21.40
N GLU A 545 8.47 -1.14 -20.62
CA GLU A 545 8.93 0.12 -20.00
C GLU A 545 9.34 1.19 -21.02
N THR A 546 9.66 0.79 -22.25
CA THR A 546 9.99 1.69 -23.36
C THR A 546 8.83 2.61 -23.74
N GLN A 547 7.59 2.28 -23.36
CA GLN A 547 6.42 3.11 -23.58
C GLN A 547 6.29 4.26 -22.54
N ILE A 548 7.06 4.21 -21.46
CA ILE A 548 6.96 5.18 -20.37
C ILE A 548 7.76 6.45 -20.69
N PRO A 549 7.15 7.64 -20.64
CA PRO A 549 7.85 8.90 -20.88
C PRO A 549 9.03 9.10 -19.92
N PRO A 550 10.12 9.79 -20.34
CA PRO A 550 11.27 10.05 -19.49
C PRO A 550 10.95 11.01 -18.32
N THR A 551 9.87 11.78 -18.41
CA THR A 551 9.37 12.67 -17.34
C THR A 551 8.40 11.97 -16.38
N SER A 552 8.03 10.71 -16.65
CA SER A 552 7.12 9.96 -15.80
C SER A 552 7.68 9.77 -14.40
N LEU A 553 6.80 9.84 -13.40
CA LEU A 553 7.13 9.51 -12.02
C LEU A 553 7.72 8.10 -11.86
N LEU A 554 7.28 7.16 -12.67
CA LEU A 554 7.77 5.77 -12.61
C LEU A 554 9.25 5.65 -12.94
N ARG A 555 9.84 6.62 -13.66
CA ARG A 555 11.26 6.63 -14.00
C ARG A 555 12.19 6.76 -12.79
N GLU A 556 11.69 7.28 -11.66
CA GLU A 556 12.41 7.23 -10.36
C GLU A 556 12.81 5.79 -9.99
N PHE A 557 11.97 4.83 -10.30
CA PHE A 557 12.18 3.42 -9.98
C PHE A 557 12.79 2.65 -11.15
N LEU A 558 12.24 2.84 -12.34
CA LEU A 558 12.64 2.12 -13.55
C LEU A 558 14.00 2.57 -14.10
N GLY A 559 14.39 3.81 -13.84
CA GLY A 559 15.53 4.48 -14.46
C GLY A 559 15.19 5.10 -15.81
N GLY A 560 16.17 5.80 -16.42
CA GLY A 560 15.99 6.51 -17.68
C GLY A 560 15.13 7.76 -17.52
N SER A 561 15.15 8.41 -16.35
CA SER A 561 14.51 9.70 -16.11
C SER A 561 15.27 10.83 -16.81
N SER A 562 14.52 11.86 -17.27
CA SER A 562 15.09 13.13 -17.69
C SER A 562 15.42 14.05 -16.49
N PHE A 563 15.00 13.69 -15.29
CA PHE A 563 15.36 14.40 -14.06
C PHE A 563 16.64 13.82 -13.46
N GLU A 564 17.50 14.69 -12.94
CA GLU A 564 18.67 14.30 -12.13
C GLU A 564 18.25 14.05 -10.67
N TYR A 565 18.73 12.96 -10.06
CA TYR A 565 18.41 12.55 -8.69
C TYR A 565 19.64 12.62 -7.78
#